data_4205e7e79dd04749dfa71a71c73b9501
#
_entry.id   4205e7e79dd04749dfa71a71c73b9501
#
_cell.length_a   1.000
_cell.length_b   1.000
_cell.length_c   1.000
_cell.angle_alpha   90.00
_cell.angle_beta   90.00
_cell.angle_gamma   90.00
#
_symmetry.space_group_name_H-M   'P 1'
#
loop_
_entity.id
_entity.type
_entity.pdbx_description
1 polymer ?
#
loop_
_entity_poly.entity_id
_entity_poly.type
_entity_poly.pdbx_seq_one_letter_code
_entity_poly.pdbx_strand_id
1 'polypeptide(L)'
;MCQAGVLPFWARLAPRKCKIKKNNPDMKILVLNGPNLNLLGVREPGIYGNSSFDDYLPKLREAFPGVEIDYFQSNIEGVMIDKMQEVGFTYDGIALNAGAYTHTSIALHDCIKSLKCPVVEVHISNVHKREEFRHKSMISAACLGVVCGFGLDSYRLAVEALVLDARQREQA
;
A
#
# COMPACT_ATOMS: atom_id res chain seq x y z
N MET A 1 -26.76 -28.67 -41.13
CA MET A 1 -25.38 -28.39 -40.74
C MET A 1 -25.38 -27.02 -40.08
N CYS A 2 -25.40 -26.96 -38.74
CA CYS A 2 -25.30 -25.68 -37.99
C CYS A 2 -23.85 -25.34 -37.78
N GLN A 3 -23.40 -24.24 -38.38
CA GLN A 3 -22.06 -23.68 -38.09
C GLN A 3 -22.06 -23.06 -36.67
N ALA A 4 -21.30 -23.63 -35.78
CA ALA A 4 -21.04 -23.05 -34.48
C ALA A 4 -20.16 -21.79 -34.65
N GLY A 5 -20.75 -20.61 -34.48
CA GLY A 5 -20.06 -19.33 -34.57
C GLY A 5 -19.02 -19.22 -33.47
N VAL A 6 -17.75 -19.12 -33.85
CA VAL A 6 -16.65 -18.84 -32.94
C VAL A 6 -16.78 -17.39 -32.46
N LEU A 7 -17.08 -17.20 -31.18
CA LEU A 7 -17.13 -15.85 -30.56
C LEU A 7 -15.77 -15.15 -30.67
N PRO A 8 -15.74 -13.86 -31.07
CA PRO A 8 -14.50 -13.11 -31.22
C PRO A 8 -13.78 -12.97 -29.88
N PHE A 9 -12.43 -12.86 -29.90
CA PHE A 9 -11.54 -12.83 -28.76
C PHE A 9 -11.96 -11.80 -27.67
N TRP A 10 -12.44 -10.63 -28.08
CA TRP A 10 -12.92 -9.59 -27.14
C TRP A 10 -14.20 -9.99 -26.38
N ALA A 11 -15.04 -10.85 -26.91
CA ALA A 11 -16.24 -11.35 -26.23
C ALA A 11 -15.90 -12.31 -25.06
N ARG A 12 -14.68 -12.84 -25.04
CA ARG A 12 -14.14 -13.64 -23.92
C ARG A 12 -13.61 -12.78 -22.79
N LEU A 13 -13.43 -11.46 -23.02
CA LEU A 13 -12.97 -10.45 -22.07
C LEU A 13 -14.12 -9.65 -21.44
N ALA A 14 -15.36 -10.13 -21.57
CA ALA A 14 -16.46 -9.57 -20.82
C ALA A 14 -16.05 -9.54 -19.32
N PRO A 15 -16.11 -8.37 -18.65
CA PRO A 15 -15.72 -8.28 -17.25
C PRO A 15 -16.55 -9.31 -16.50
N ARG A 16 -15.89 -10.34 -15.96
CA ARG A 16 -16.53 -11.20 -14.98
C ARG A 16 -17.03 -10.22 -13.93
N LYS A 17 -18.35 -10.09 -13.78
CA LYS A 17 -18.93 -9.35 -12.67
C LYS A 17 -18.33 -10.00 -11.42
N CYS A 18 -17.23 -9.44 -10.96
CA CYS A 18 -16.66 -9.79 -9.68
C CYS A 18 -17.78 -9.46 -8.68
N LYS A 19 -18.48 -10.47 -8.25
CA LYS A 19 -19.36 -10.34 -7.08
C LYS A 19 -18.37 -10.11 -5.95
N ILE A 20 -18.12 -8.85 -5.64
CA ILE A 20 -17.45 -8.45 -4.41
C ILE A 20 -18.31 -9.07 -3.32
N LYS A 21 -17.86 -10.21 -2.79
CA LYS A 21 -18.42 -10.72 -1.54
C LYS A 21 -18.19 -9.59 -0.54
N LYS A 22 -19.27 -8.95 -0.13
CA LYS A 22 -19.25 -7.94 0.89
C LYS A 22 -18.58 -8.54 2.11
N ASN A 23 -17.46 -7.93 2.50
CA ASN A 23 -16.88 -7.93 3.83
C ASN A 23 -16.36 -9.27 4.34
N ASN A 24 -15.04 -9.43 4.36
CA ASN A 24 -14.41 -10.06 5.51
C ASN A 24 -14.38 -8.99 6.61
N PRO A 25 -15.24 -9.02 7.63
CA PRO A 25 -15.36 -7.95 8.62
C PRO A 25 -14.13 -7.85 9.56
N ASP A 26 -13.14 -8.73 9.38
CA ASP A 26 -12.01 -8.88 10.28
C ASP A 26 -10.66 -8.52 9.65
N MET A 27 -10.64 -8.02 8.39
CA MET A 27 -9.37 -7.66 7.75
C MET A 27 -8.77 -6.41 8.37
N LYS A 28 -7.48 -6.49 8.79
CA LYS A 28 -6.73 -5.39 9.41
C LYS A 28 -5.51 -5.00 8.58
N ILE A 29 -5.42 -3.74 8.23
CA ILE A 29 -4.29 -3.18 7.49
C ILE A 29 -3.70 -2.01 8.27
N LEU A 30 -2.38 -2.00 8.43
CA LEU A 30 -1.66 -0.84 8.95
C LEU A 30 -1.21 0.06 7.80
N VAL A 31 -1.50 1.34 7.89
CA VAL A 31 -0.80 2.39 7.14
C VAL A 31 0.29 2.96 8.02
N LEU A 32 1.55 2.74 7.63
CA LEU A 32 2.73 3.17 8.38
C LEU A 32 3.50 4.24 7.61
N ASN A 33 3.59 5.42 8.21
CA ASN A 33 4.31 6.56 7.66
C ASN A 33 5.63 6.82 8.39
N GLY A 34 6.68 7.03 7.61
CA GLY A 34 8.02 7.37 8.08
C GLY A 34 8.24 8.87 8.27
N PRO A 35 9.52 9.29 8.31
CA PRO A 35 9.92 10.64 8.71
C PRO A 35 9.32 11.73 7.81
N ASN A 36 8.96 12.84 8.46
CA ASN A 36 8.42 14.06 7.87
C ASN A 36 7.03 13.93 7.24
N LEU A 37 6.41 12.76 7.23
CA LEU A 37 5.06 12.58 6.67
C LEU A 37 3.96 13.10 7.59
N ASN A 38 4.27 13.39 8.85
CA ASN A 38 3.44 14.18 9.75
C ASN A 38 3.28 15.66 9.32
N LEU A 39 4.14 16.13 8.41
CA LEU A 39 4.12 17.51 7.90
C LEU A 39 3.47 17.64 6.51
N LEU A 40 2.73 16.62 6.06
CA LEU A 40 1.95 16.68 4.83
C LEU A 40 0.92 17.82 4.92
N GLY A 41 0.78 18.58 3.82
CA GLY A 41 -0.07 19.77 3.77
C GLY A 41 0.61 21.06 4.26
N VAL A 42 1.68 20.97 5.03
CA VAL A 42 2.48 22.12 5.50
C VAL A 42 3.77 22.24 4.70
N ARG A 43 4.42 21.12 4.40
CA ARG A 43 5.70 21.05 3.69
C ARG A 43 5.49 20.71 2.21
N GLU A 44 6.18 21.46 1.33
CA GLU A 44 6.26 21.23 -0.11
C GLU A 44 4.88 21.02 -0.80
N PRO A 45 3.94 22.00 -0.73
CA PRO A 45 2.59 21.86 -1.30
C PRO A 45 2.58 21.52 -2.80
N GLY A 46 3.61 21.96 -3.53
CA GLY A 46 3.79 21.68 -4.96
C GLY A 46 4.10 20.22 -5.30
N ILE A 47 4.57 19.43 -4.31
CA ILE A 47 4.91 18.01 -4.48
C ILE A 47 3.85 17.09 -3.85
N TYR A 48 3.36 17.45 -2.67
CA TYR A 48 2.50 16.60 -1.85
C TYR A 48 1.05 17.08 -1.76
N GLY A 49 0.73 18.27 -2.30
CA GLY A 49 -0.58 18.92 -2.19
C GLY A 49 -0.80 19.62 -0.84
N ASN A 50 -1.98 20.24 -0.68
CA ASN A 50 -2.37 21.01 0.51
C ASN A 50 -3.13 20.20 1.57
N SER A 51 -3.40 18.93 1.34
CA SER A 51 -4.16 18.09 2.26
C SER A 51 -3.22 17.41 3.25
N SER A 52 -3.55 17.47 4.53
CA SER A 52 -2.88 16.69 5.56
C SER A 52 -3.21 15.20 5.42
N PHE A 53 -2.41 14.34 6.05
CA PHE A 53 -2.76 12.92 6.11
C PHE A 53 -3.99 12.68 7.00
N ASP A 54 -4.18 13.51 8.02
CA ASP A 54 -5.34 13.44 8.91
C ASP A 54 -6.66 13.74 8.17
N ASP A 55 -6.65 14.63 7.16
CA ASP A 55 -7.79 14.90 6.29
C ASP A 55 -8.06 13.78 5.28
N TYR A 56 -7.00 13.05 4.91
CA TYR A 56 -7.09 11.96 3.94
C TYR A 56 -7.51 10.63 4.56
N LEU A 57 -7.07 10.32 5.76
CA LEU A 57 -7.29 9.03 6.42
C LEU A 57 -8.78 8.65 6.56
N PRO A 58 -9.70 9.56 6.93
CA PRO A 58 -11.14 9.25 6.94
C PRO A 58 -11.66 8.83 5.56
N LYS A 59 -11.24 9.50 4.49
CA LYS A 59 -11.62 9.18 3.10
C LYS A 59 -11.10 7.81 2.67
N LEU A 60 -9.87 7.49 3.09
CA LEU A 60 -9.27 6.17 2.85
C LEU A 60 -10.10 5.07 3.53
N ARG A 61 -10.48 5.26 4.80
CA ARG A 61 -11.33 4.31 5.55
C ARG A 61 -12.72 4.14 4.93
N GLU A 62 -13.32 5.23 4.47
CA GLU A 62 -14.63 5.21 3.79
C GLU A 62 -14.57 4.43 2.46
N ALA A 63 -13.45 4.47 1.75
CA ALA A 63 -13.27 3.75 0.50
C ALA A 63 -13.18 2.22 0.68
N PHE A 64 -12.91 1.73 1.89
CA PHE A 64 -12.77 0.31 2.20
C PHE A 64 -13.69 -0.14 3.34
N PRO A 65 -15.03 -0.10 3.16
CA PRO A 65 -15.95 -0.57 4.18
C PRO A 65 -15.73 -2.06 4.43
N GLY A 66 -15.42 -2.44 5.68
CA GLY A 66 -15.11 -3.81 6.08
C GLY A 66 -13.61 -4.14 6.14
N VAL A 67 -12.75 -3.12 6.01
CA VAL A 67 -11.32 -3.21 6.33
C VAL A 67 -11.04 -2.26 7.48
N GLU A 68 -10.50 -2.77 8.58
CA GLU A 68 -9.99 -1.95 9.67
C GLU A 68 -8.64 -1.38 9.24
N ILE A 69 -8.58 -0.05 9.05
CA ILE A 69 -7.35 0.63 8.65
C ILE A 69 -6.81 1.40 9.86
N ASP A 70 -5.73 0.89 10.42
CA ASP A 70 -4.96 1.57 11.44
C ASP A 70 -3.91 2.48 10.82
N TYR A 71 -3.55 3.51 11.56
CA TYR A 71 -2.54 4.48 11.13
C TYR A 71 -1.48 4.67 12.21
N PHE A 72 -0.22 4.67 11.79
CA PHE A 72 0.90 5.02 12.66
C PHE A 72 1.95 5.83 11.88
N GLN A 73 2.56 6.81 12.56
CA GLN A 73 3.62 7.62 12.00
C GLN A 73 4.78 7.74 13.00
N SER A 74 6.00 7.63 12.50
CA SER A 74 7.19 7.90 13.30
C SER A 74 8.32 8.48 12.47
N ASN A 75 9.07 9.39 13.06
CA ASN A 75 10.33 9.88 12.51
C ASN A 75 11.54 9.00 12.92
N ILE A 76 11.32 8.01 13.78
CA ILE A 76 12.36 7.16 14.36
C ILE A 76 12.29 5.78 13.73
N GLU A 77 13.37 5.34 13.08
CA GLU A 77 13.46 4.08 12.37
C GLU A 77 13.15 2.87 13.25
N GLY A 78 13.76 2.81 14.45
CA GLY A 78 13.53 1.71 15.39
C GLY A 78 12.08 1.60 15.85
N VAL A 79 11.40 2.74 16.07
CA VAL A 79 9.97 2.75 16.42
C VAL A 79 9.10 2.24 15.28
N MET A 80 9.48 2.50 14.03
CA MET A 80 8.78 1.92 12.86
C MET A 80 8.96 0.39 12.82
N ILE A 81 10.17 -0.09 13.09
CA ILE A 81 10.48 -1.53 13.17
C ILE A 81 9.66 -2.19 14.28
N ASP A 82 9.65 -1.62 15.49
CA ASP A 82 8.88 -2.15 16.61
C ASP A 82 7.38 -2.23 16.26
N LYS A 83 6.83 -1.19 15.62
CA LYS A 83 5.42 -1.19 15.18
C LYS A 83 5.14 -2.24 14.11
N MET A 84 6.04 -2.43 13.17
CA MET A 84 5.90 -3.47 12.14
C MET A 84 5.95 -4.88 12.76
N GLN A 85 6.81 -5.12 13.71
CA GLN A 85 6.90 -6.40 14.43
C GLN A 85 5.67 -6.67 15.30
N GLU A 86 5.11 -5.63 15.96
CA GLU A 86 3.88 -5.72 16.75
C GLU A 86 2.71 -6.26 15.92
N VAL A 87 2.54 -5.77 14.69
CA VAL A 87 1.38 -6.11 13.85
C VAL A 87 1.65 -7.19 12.81
N GLY A 88 2.90 -7.40 12.44
CA GLY A 88 3.30 -8.19 11.28
C GLY A 88 2.95 -9.68 11.32
N PHE A 89 2.45 -10.18 12.46
CA PHE A 89 2.01 -11.56 12.64
C PHE A 89 0.50 -11.70 12.83
N THR A 90 -0.22 -10.58 12.93
CA THR A 90 -1.64 -10.54 13.27
C THR A 90 -2.48 -9.74 12.28
N TYR A 91 -1.87 -8.80 11.54
CA TYR A 91 -2.55 -8.01 10.50
C TYR A 91 -2.44 -8.70 9.14
N ASP A 92 -3.33 -8.32 8.23
CA ASP A 92 -3.39 -8.87 6.87
C ASP A 92 -2.43 -8.18 5.90
N GLY A 93 -1.93 -6.99 6.26
CA GLY A 93 -0.96 -6.27 5.46
C GLY A 93 -0.53 -4.93 6.03
N ILE A 94 0.56 -4.40 5.47
CA ILE A 94 1.11 -3.08 5.82
C ILE A 94 1.30 -2.27 4.53
N ALA A 95 0.71 -1.08 4.46
CA ALA A 95 1.03 -0.06 3.46
C ALA A 95 2.10 0.87 4.04
N LEU A 96 3.36 0.68 3.62
CA LEU A 96 4.52 1.33 4.20
C LEU A 96 5.03 2.47 3.31
N ASN A 97 4.96 3.69 3.79
CA ASN A 97 5.71 4.82 3.24
C ASN A 97 6.88 5.14 4.19
N ALA A 98 8.01 4.52 3.95
CA ALA A 98 9.18 4.70 4.82
C ALA A 98 9.87 6.07 4.66
N GLY A 99 9.39 6.94 3.75
CA GLY A 99 9.99 8.24 3.49
C GLY A 99 11.45 8.08 3.04
N ALA A 100 12.36 8.87 3.64
CA ALA A 100 13.77 8.81 3.29
C ALA A 100 14.43 7.46 3.65
N TYR A 101 13.93 6.75 4.66
CA TYR A 101 14.45 5.43 5.03
C TYR A 101 14.30 4.37 3.93
N THR A 102 13.39 4.57 2.97
CA THR A 102 13.32 3.74 1.76
C THR A 102 14.68 3.58 1.09
N HIS A 103 15.47 4.65 1.06
CA HIS A 103 16.72 4.72 0.29
C HIS A 103 17.95 4.33 1.10
N THR A 104 17.84 4.14 2.43
CA THR A 104 18.98 3.98 3.33
C THR A 104 18.86 2.79 4.28
N SER A 105 17.65 2.29 4.57
CA SER A 105 17.45 1.35 5.67
C SER A 105 17.53 -0.11 5.23
N ILE A 106 18.63 -0.74 5.59
CA ILE A 106 18.74 -2.21 5.55
C ILE A 106 17.95 -2.83 6.72
N ALA A 107 17.85 -2.13 7.86
CA ALA A 107 17.12 -2.63 9.02
C ALA A 107 15.61 -2.79 8.74
N LEU A 108 15.00 -1.84 8.02
CA LEU A 108 13.61 -1.99 7.55
C LEU A 108 13.47 -3.13 6.55
N HIS A 109 14.44 -3.30 5.63
CA HIS A 109 14.43 -4.43 4.68
C HIS A 109 14.39 -5.78 5.43
N ASP A 110 15.27 -5.96 6.41
CA ASP A 110 15.36 -7.20 7.18
C ASP A 110 14.11 -7.41 8.04
N CYS A 111 13.57 -6.33 8.62
CA CYS A 111 12.30 -6.37 9.33
C CYS A 111 11.19 -6.88 8.41
N ILE A 112 10.99 -6.28 7.23
CA ILE A 112 9.94 -6.68 6.27
C ILE A 112 10.03 -8.18 5.95
N LYS A 113 11.24 -8.71 5.71
CA LYS A 113 11.46 -10.14 5.43
C LYS A 113 11.11 -11.06 6.59
N SER A 114 11.11 -10.56 7.82
CA SER A 114 10.76 -11.35 9.02
C SER A 114 9.26 -11.46 9.29
N LEU A 115 8.45 -10.59 8.66
CA LEU A 115 7.00 -10.55 8.90
C LEU A 115 6.27 -11.67 8.16
N LYS A 116 5.08 -12.02 8.66
CA LYS A 116 4.16 -12.94 7.97
C LYS A 116 3.21 -12.21 7.03
N CYS A 117 2.78 -11.00 7.39
CA CYS A 117 1.91 -10.22 6.53
C CYS A 117 2.69 -9.55 5.39
N PRO A 118 2.09 -9.42 4.20
CA PRO A 118 2.69 -8.70 3.09
C PRO A 118 2.84 -7.21 3.38
N VAL A 119 3.88 -6.60 2.82
CA VAL A 119 4.12 -5.17 2.88
C VAL A 119 4.07 -4.61 1.46
N VAL A 120 3.31 -3.54 1.22
CA VAL A 120 3.35 -2.77 -0.02
C VAL A 120 4.07 -1.46 0.25
N GLU A 121 5.13 -1.20 -0.51
CA GLU A 121 5.88 0.06 -0.46
C GLU A 121 5.07 1.18 -1.14
N VAL A 122 4.96 2.33 -0.48
CA VAL A 122 4.14 3.46 -0.93
C VAL A 122 4.99 4.72 -1.06
N HIS A 123 4.83 5.43 -2.19
CA HIS A 123 5.37 6.78 -2.39
C HIS A 123 4.29 7.70 -2.96
N ILE A 124 4.11 8.87 -2.36
CA ILE A 124 3.18 9.90 -2.81
C ILE A 124 3.63 10.46 -4.17
N SER A 125 4.92 10.79 -4.27
CA SER A 125 5.53 11.31 -5.50
C SER A 125 6.05 10.19 -6.39
N ASN A 126 6.18 10.47 -7.70
CA ASN A 126 6.93 9.59 -8.60
C ASN A 126 8.42 9.75 -8.30
N VAL A 127 9.02 8.73 -7.67
CA VAL A 127 10.43 8.73 -7.25
C VAL A 127 11.40 8.89 -8.42
N HIS A 128 11.01 8.42 -9.61
CA HIS A 128 11.83 8.54 -10.83
C HIS A 128 11.85 9.94 -11.45
N LYS A 129 10.99 10.86 -10.96
CA LYS A 129 11.03 12.30 -11.31
C LYS A 129 11.77 13.13 -10.28
N ARG A 130 12.38 12.49 -9.29
CA ARG A 130 13.09 13.12 -8.18
C ARG A 130 14.61 12.97 -8.35
N GLU A 131 15.34 13.30 -7.31
CA GLU A 131 16.80 13.24 -7.27
C GLU A 131 17.28 11.78 -7.45
N GLU A 132 18.40 11.57 -8.12
CA GLU A 132 18.92 10.25 -8.51
C GLU A 132 19.03 9.29 -7.32
N PHE A 133 19.43 9.79 -6.14
CA PHE A 133 19.53 8.95 -4.93
C PHE A 133 18.19 8.37 -4.45
N ARG A 134 17.05 8.89 -4.97
CA ARG A 134 15.71 8.37 -4.67
C ARG A 134 15.26 7.27 -5.63
N HIS A 135 15.99 7.04 -6.71
CA HIS A 135 15.62 6.01 -7.67
C HIS A 135 15.88 4.60 -7.14
N LYS A 136 16.79 4.46 -6.16
CA LYS A 136 17.09 3.17 -5.53
C LYS A 136 16.31 3.01 -4.22
N SER A 137 15.54 1.94 -4.12
CA SER A 137 14.93 1.50 -2.87
C SER A 137 15.74 0.34 -2.27
N MET A 138 15.97 0.42 -0.97
CA MET A 138 16.58 -0.67 -0.19
C MET A 138 15.55 -1.69 0.25
N ILE A 139 14.25 -1.31 0.29
CA ILE A 139 13.18 -2.13 0.85
C ILE A 139 12.31 -2.82 -0.20
N SER A 140 12.25 -2.32 -1.44
CA SER A 140 11.34 -2.83 -2.48
C SER A 140 11.44 -4.33 -2.71
N ALA A 141 12.66 -4.89 -2.70
CA ALA A 141 12.88 -6.31 -2.93
C ALA A 141 12.30 -7.22 -1.82
N ALA A 142 12.02 -6.66 -0.64
CA ALA A 142 11.37 -7.35 0.47
C ALA A 142 9.85 -7.16 0.49
N CYS A 143 9.32 -6.18 -0.27
CA CYS A 143 7.90 -5.87 -0.34
C CYS A 143 7.17 -6.76 -1.35
N LEU A 144 5.86 -6.92 -1.19
CA LEU A 144 4.97 -7.54 -2.16
C LEU A 144 4.95 -6.76 -3.49
N GLY A 145 5.00 -5.43 -3.41
CA GLY A 145 5.01 -4.54 -4.56
C GLY A 145 5.24 -3.09 -4.16
N VAL A 146 5.30 -2.22 -5.16
CA VAL A 146 5.56 -0.78 -5.01
C VAL A 146 4.49 0.02 -5.71
N VAL A 147 3.94 1.03 -5.04
CA VAL A 147 3.02 2.02 -5.61
C VAL A 147 3.63 3.40 -5.45
N CYS A 148 3.81 4.14 -6.54
CA CYS A 148 4.39 5.47 -6.48
C CYS A 148 3.78 6.44 -7.50
N GLY A 149 3.68 7.72 -7.15
CA GLY A 149 3.40 8.80 -8.10
C GLY A 149 1.94 9.21 -8.26
N PHE A 150 1.01 8.63 -7.50
CA PHE A 150 -0.42 8.92 -7.58
C PHE A 150 -0.91 9.87 -6.46
N GLY A 151 -0.01 10.67 -5.87
CA GLY A 151 -0.36 11.49 -4.73
C GLY A 151 -0.80 10.63 -3.54
N LEU A 152 -1.77 11.13 -2.77
CA LEU A 152 -2.32 10.37 -1.64
C LEU A 152 -3.08 9.11 -2.09
N ASP A 153 -3.58 9.06 -3.33
CA ASP A 153 -4.21 7.85 -3.86
C ASP A 153 -3.25 6.65 -3.97
N SER A 154 -1.93 6.86 -3.87
CA SER A 154 -0.96 5.77 -3.74
C SER A 154 -1.28 4.86 -2.55
N TYR A 155 -1.76 5.41 -1.43
CA TYR A 155 -2.18 4.61 -0.27
C TYR A 155 -3.43 3.79 -0.58
N ARG A 156 -4.41 4.38 -1.28
CA ARG A 156 -5.63 3.67 -1.69
C ARG A 156 -5.30 2.48 -2.58
N LEU A 157 -4.41 2.67 -3.56
CA LEU A 157 -3.95 1.61 -4.44
C LEU A 157 -3.18 0.52 -3.70
N ALA A 158 -2.37 0.89 -2.69
CA ALA A 158 -1.65 -0.07 -1.86
C ALA A 158 -2.60 -0.90 -0.99
N VAL A 159 -3.61 -0.28 -0.37
CA VAL A 159 -4.65 -0.99 0.38
C VAL A 159 -5.43 -1.94 -0.53
N GLU A 160 -5.80 -1.50 -1.74
CA GLU A 160 -6.47 -2.37 -2.73
C GLU A 160 -5.61 -3.59 -3.08
N ALA A 161 -4.29 -3.39 -3.30
CA ALA A 161 -3.37 -4.48 -3.60
C ALA A 161 -3.31 -5.50 -2.44
N LEU A 162 -3.27 -5.04 -1.19
CA LEU A 162 -3.28 -5.90 0.00
C LEU A 162 -4.60 -6.67 0.15
N VAL A 163 -5.73 -6.02 -0.13
CA VAL A 163 -7.06 -6.66 -0.13
C VAL A 163 -7.15 -7.75 -1.19
N LEU A 164 -6.62 -7.50 -2.38
CA LEU A 164 -6.59 -8.49 -3.46
C LEU A 164 -5.69 -9.69 -3.12
N ASP A 165 -4.52 -9.44 -2.57
CA ASP A 165 -3.59 -10.49 -2.13
C ASP A 165 -4.20 -11.37 -1.04
N ALA A 166 -4.82 -10.77 -0.01
CA ALA A 166 -5.48 -11.52 1.05
C ALA A 166 -6.58 -12.45 0.50
N ARG A 167 -7.40 -11.96 -0.43
CA ARG A 167 -8.45 -12.77 -1.08
C ARG A 167 -7.88 -13.92 -1.91
N GLN A 168 -6.73 -13.73 -2.55
CA GLN A 168 -6.07 -14.80 -3.30
C GLN A 168 -5.51 -15.88 -2.37
N ARG A 169 -4.95 -15.49 -1.23
CA ARG A 169 -4.44 -16.42 -0.20
C ARG A 169 -5.55 -17.27 0.45
N GLU A 170 -6.78 -16.71 0.58
CA GLU A 170 -7.94 -17.46 1.09
C GLU A 170 -8.48 -18.49 0.09
N GLN A 171 -8.14 -18.38 -1.18
CA GLN A 171 -8.61 -19.26 -2.25
C GLN A 171 -7.61 -20.36 -2.63
N ALA A 172 -6.37 -20.27 -2.11
CA ALA A 172 -5.28 -21.20 -2.40
C ALA A 172 -5.19 -22.32 -1.37
#